data_0d28f8e0e7c34ce98f0034dd470a825a
#
_entry.id   0d28f8e0e7c34ce98f0034dd470a825a
#
_cell.length_a   1.000
_cell.length_b   1.000
_cell.length_c   1.000
_cell.angle_alpha   90.00
_cell.angle_beta   90.00
_cell.angle_gamma   90.00
#
_symmetry.space_group_name_H-M   'P 1'
#
loop_
_entity.id
_entity.type
_entity.pdbx_description
1 polymer ?
#
loop_
_entity_poly.entity_id
_entity_poly.type
_entity_poly.pdbx_seq_one_letter_code
_entity_poly.pdbx_strand_id
1 'polypeptide(L)'
;MNSNAIECAHTVEGSGPPVVLVHGIGAARDAWRFLVPHLKHHFTVITYDLRGHGESPMPDGEFGLDDLVVDLEALRQRLAINAWHVAGHSLGGMIGPAYARAYPERVLSLGLFSTAAGRTEEDSAKVWSVVRAMEEKGIENVLGTLTDRWFTDVFIAQNPDLVERRLQQVISTDPEVFMNVFRIYAGTEMMPWLHEVAHPALIVTGEFDGGCNPRLNKLIDAALPNSELVVLKDLKHSILAEAGPQVAELHMRFLNGIDKGATSS
;
A
#
# COMPACT_ATOMS: atom_id res chain seq x y z
N MET A 1 -11.46 -15.02 17.16
CA MET A 1 -11.08 -13.67 16.71
C MET A 1 -9.97 -13.20 17.63
N ASN A 2 -8.86 -12.70 17.11
CA ASN A 2 -7.82 -12.08 17.94
C ASN A 2 -8.43 -10.87 18.65
N SER A 3 -8.22 -10.75 19.93
CA SER A 3 -8.81 -9.71 20.79
C SER A 3 -8.42 -8.26 20.42
N ASN A 4 -7.51 -8.08 19.44
CA ASN A 4 -6.93 -6.80 19.04
C ASN A 4 -7.38 -6.31 17.66
N ALA A 5 -8.18 -7.11 16.92
CA ALA A 5 -8.67 -6.71 15.60
C ALA A 5 -9.78 -5.66 15.72
N ILE A 6 -9.72 -4.63 14.87
CA ILE A 6 -10.80 -3.65 14.76
C ILE A 6 -11.74 -3.98 13.59
N GLU A 7 -12.91 -3.36 13.61
CA GLU A 7 -13.85 -3.41 12.49
C GLU A 7 -13.54 -2.31 11.48
N CYS A 8 -12.67 -2.61 10.51
CA CYS A 8 -12.30 -1.64 9.47
C CYS A 8 -13.49 -1.26 8.59
N ALA A 9 -13.67 0.05 8.38
CA ALA A 9 -14.61 0.57 7.38
C ALA A 9 -14.14 0.16 5.98
N HIS A 10 -15.06 -0.34 5.16
CA HIS A 10 -14.72 -0.86 3.84
C HIS A 10 -15.83 -0.67 2.82
N THR A 11 -15.49 -0.81 1.54
CA THR A 11 -16.45 -0.92 0.44
C THR A 11 -16.17 -2.19 -0.35
N VAL A 12 -17.23 -2.72 -0.97
CA VAL A 12 -17.16 -3.87 -1.87
C VAL A 12 -17.86 -3.49 -3.17
N GLU A 13 -17.15 -3.52 -4.29
CA GLU A 13 -17.67 -3.18 -5.61
C GLU A 13 -17.33 -4.27 -6.63
N GLY A 14 -18.24 -4.46 -7.60
CA GLY A 14 -18.03 -5.42 -8.68
C GLY A 14 -18.35 -6.86 -8.31
N SER A 15 -17.91 -7.79 -9.17
CA SER A 15 -18.10 -9.23 -9.00
C SER A 15 -16.99 -10.00 -9.72
N GLY A 16 -16.67 -11.19 -9.21
CA GLY A 16 -15.58 -12.04 -9.71
C GLY A 16 -14.60 -12.40 -8.60
N PRO A 17 -13.37 -12.84 -8.92
CA PRO A 17 -12.35 -13.15 -7.93
C PRO A 17 -12.08 -11.95 -7.01
N PRO A 18 -11.92 -12.17 -5.69
CA PRO A 18 -11.77 -11.05 -4.75
C PRO A 18 -10.37 -10.46 -4.78
N VAL A 19 -10.28 -9.13 -4.81
CA VAL A 19 -9.05 -8.36 -4.65
C VAL A 19 -9.22 -7.31 -3.57
N VAL A 20 -8.35 -7.31 -2.57
CA VAL A 20 -8.30 -6.28 -1.53
C VAL A 20 -7.19 -5.27 -1.84
N LEU A 21 -7.50 -3.98 -1.65
CA LEU A 21 -6.61 -2.86 -1.93
C LEU A 21 -6.29 -2.11 -0.63
N VAL A 22 -5.00 -2.11 -0.25
CA VAL A 22 -4.48 -1.62 1.02
C VAL A 22 -3.78 -0.28 0.81
N HIS A 23 -4.32 0.80 1.36
CA HIS A 23 -3.75 2.14 1.19
C HIS A 23 -2.47 2.37 2.02
N GLY A 24 -1.78 3.48 1.75
CA GLY A 24 -0.58 3.90 2.46
C GLY A 24 -0.86 4.89 3.60
N ILE A 25 0.21 5.43 4.20
CA ILE A 25 0.22 6.35 5.33
C ILE A 25 -0.66 7.57 5.08
N GLY A 26 -1.52 7.93 6.04
CA GLY A 26 -2.36 9.14 6.01
C GLY A 26 -3.26 9.23 4.77
N ALA A 27 -3.58 8.11 4.14
CA ALA A 27 -4.54 7.98 3.06
C ALA A 27 -5.83 7.32 3.58
N ALA A 28 -6.75 7.00 2.69
CA ALA A 28 -7.96 6.25 2.98
C ALA A 28 -8.29 5.37 1.78
N ARG A 29 -9.36 4.56 1.87
CA ARG A 29 -9.82 3.69 0.79
C ARG A 29 -10.06 4.41 -0.54
N ASP A 30 -10.35 5.71 -0.53
CA ASP A 30 -10.53 6.52 -1.73
C ASP A 30 -9.24 6.78 -2.53
N ALA A 31 -8.07 6.44 -1.99
CA ALA A 31 -6.81 6.44 -2.74
C ALA A 31 -6.88 5.57 -4.00
N TRP A 32 -7.76 4.58 -4.01
CA TRP A 32 -7.96 3.62 -5.08
C TRP A 32 -9.00 4.05 -6.13
N ARG A 33 -9.57 5.27 -6.02
CA ARG A 33 -10.65 5.77 -6.87
C ARG A 33 -10.36 5.76 -8.37
N PHE A 34 -9.08 5.78 -8.77
CA PHE A 34 -8.68 5.70 -10.17
C PHE A 34 -8.43 4.26 -10.65
N LEU A 35 -8.35 3.27 -9.75
CA LEU A 35 -8.19 1.86 -10.09
C LEU A 35 -9.51 1.09 -10.02
N VAL A 36 -10.32 1.33 -9.00
CA VAL A 36 -11.59 0.61 -8.75
C VAL A 36 -12.50 0.59 -9.98
N PRO A 37 -12.73 1.71 -10.72
CA PRO A 37 -13.61 1.70 -11.89
C PRO A 37 -13.18 0.71 -12.99
N HIS A 38 -11.89 0.43 -13.10
CA HIS A 38 -11.35 -0.52 -14.08
C HIS A 38 -11.43 -1.97 -13.59
N LEU A 39 -11.10 -2.20 -12.33
CA LEU A 39 -11.03 -3.53 -11.74
C LEU A 39 -12.43 -4.15 -11.51
N LYS A 40 -13.42 -3.37 -11.09
CA LYS A 40 -14.75 -3.87 -10.67
C LYS A 40 -15.57 -4.52 -11.78
N HIS A 41 -15.18 -4.37 -13.02
CA HIS A 41 -15.84 -5.06 -14.15
C HIS A 41 -15.48 -6.55 -14.21
N HIS A 42 -14.42 -6.98 -13.53
CA HIS A 42 -13.87 -8.33 -13.58
C HIS A 42 -13.61 -8.95 -12.22
N PHE A 43 -13.54 -8.14 -11.16
CA PHE A 43 -13.18 -8.55 -9.81
C PHE A 43 -14.18 -8.02 -8.77
N THR A 44 -14.31 -8.74 -7.68
CA THR A 44 -14.88 -8.21 -6.45
C THR A 44 -13.80 -7.40 -5.76
N VAL A 45 -13.89 -6.06 -5.85
CA VAL A 45 -12.88 -5.13 -5.34
C VAL A 45 -13.24 -4.69 -3.94
N ILE A 46 -12.38 -4.97 -2.99
CA ILE A 46 -12.52 -4.56 -1.60
C ILE A 46 -11.51 -3.44 -1.32
N THR A 47 -11.98 -2.27 -0.90
CA THR A 47 -11.13 -1.21 -0.36
C THR A 47 -11.51 -0.96 1.09
N TYR A 48 -10.53 -0.68 1.95
CA TYR A 48 -10.80 -0.43 3.36
C TYR A 48 -9.88 0.65 3.92
N ASP A 49 -10.30 1.25 5.02
CA ASP A 49 -9.50 2.21 5.77
C ASP A 49 -8.72 1.48 6.86
N LEU A 50 -7.41 1.70 6.95
CA LEU A 50 -6.59 1.21 8.05
C LEU A 50 -7.09 1.78 9.39
N ARG A 51 -6.79 1.10 10.50
CA ARG A 51 -7.14 1.61 11.84
C ARG A 51 -6.71 3.07 12.02
N GLY A 52 -7.59 3.89 12.58
CA GLY A 52 -7.40 5.32 12.79
C GLY A 52 -7.40 6.17 11.52
N HIS A 53 -7.68 5.60 10.33
CA HIS A 53 -7.81 6.33 9.07
C HIS A 53 -9.25 6.33 8.58
N GLY A 54 -9.62 7.37 7.84
CA GLY A 54 -10.93 7.48 7.21
C GLY A 54 -12.08 7.30 8.19
N GLU A 55 -12.92 6.29 7.96
CA GLU A 55 -14.06 5.94 8.81
C GLU A 55 -13.78 4.74 9.73
N SER A 56 -12.57 4.19 9.73
CA SER A 56 -12.19 3.10 10.63
C SER A 56 -12.02 3.58 12.05
N PRO A 57 -12.35 2.74 13.07
CA PRO A 57 -12.20 3.10 14.47
C PRO A 57 -10.76 3.50 14.83
N MET A 58 -10.65 4.39 15.81
CA MET A 58 -9.39 4.74 16.44
C MET A 58 -8.84 3.54 17.22
N PRO A 59 -7.52 3.30 17.17
CA PRO A 59 -6.88 2.29 18.01
C PRO A 59 -6.87 2.74 19.48
N ASP A 60 -6.90 1.77 20.40
CA ASP A 60 -6.83 2.02 21.85
C ASP A 60 -5.41 2.41 22.34
N GLY A 61 -4.43 2.53 21.44
CA GLY A 61 -3.04 2.84 21.75
C GLY A 61 -2.10 2.59 20.56
N GLU A 62 -0.81 2.50 20.85
CA GLU A 62 0.20 2.15 19.83
C GLU A 62 -0.07 0.77 19.24
N PHE A 63 0.19 0.63 17.95
CA PHE A 63 0.03 -0.61 17.21
C PHE A 63 1.20 -0.81 16.25
N GLY A 64 1.42 -2.06 15.85
CA GLY A 64 2.48 -2.48 14.95
C GLY A 64 1.97 -2.98 13.60
N LEU A 65 2.91 -3.45 12.77
CA LEU A 65 2.61 -4.08 11.50
C LEU A 65 1.70 -5.32 11.68
N ASP A 66 1.94 -6.10 12.73
CA ASP A 66 1.16 -7.31 13.02
C ASP A 66 -0.31 -7.01 13.33
N ASP A 67 -0.60 -5.88 13.97
CA ASP A 67 -1.99 -5.44 14.19
C ASP A 67 -2.70 -5.10 12.88
N LEU A 68 -1.99 -4.48 11.93
CA LEU A 68 -2.52 -4.20 10.59
C LEU A 68 -2.78 -5.49 9.80
N VAL A 69 -1.94 -6.49 9.97
CA VAL A 69 -2.11 -7.84 9.40
C VAL A 69 -3.33 -8.55 10.02
N VAL A 70 -3.51 -8.43 11.33
CA VAL A 70 -4.67 -9.01 12.05
C VAL A 70 -5.99 -8.35 11.62
N ASP A 71 -6.01 -7.03 11.40
CA ASP A 71 -7.19 -6.33 10.89
C ASP A 71 -7.58 -6.81 9.49
N LEU A 72 -6.59 -6.99 8.62
CA LEU A 72 -6.82 -7.48 7.26
C LEU A 72 -7.40 -8.90 7.28
N GLU A 73 -6.90 -9.79 8.15
CA GLU A 73 -7.46 -11.14 8.32
C GLU A 73 -8.89 -11.09 8.89
N ALA A 74 -9.17 -10.22 9.86
CA ALA A 74 -10.51 -10.05 10.40
C ALA A 74 -11.50 -9.54 9.36
N LEU A 75 -11.08 -8.63 8.48
CA LEU A 75 -11.88 -8.16 7.34
C LEU A 75 -12.20 -9.32 6.38
N ARG A 76 -11.20 -10.13 6.00
CA ARG A 76 -11.40 -11.30 5.14
C ARG A 76 -12.41 -12.27 5.73
N GLN A 77 -12.28 -12.59 7.03
CA GLN A 77 -13.17 -13.51 7.73
C GLN A 77 -14.61 -12.97 7.77
N ARG A 78 -14.79 -11.67 8.03
CA ARG A 78 -16.10 -11.02 8.06
C ARG A 78 -16.80 -11.09 6.71
N LEU A 79 -16.04 -10.91 5.61
CA LEU A 79 -16.55 -11.00 4.24
C LEU A 79 -16.72 -12.46 3.77
N ALA A 80 -16.40 -13.46 4.61
CA ALA A 80 -16.45 -14.89 4.28
C ALA A 80 -15.66 -15.25 3.01
N ILE A 81 -14.57 -14.53 2.72
CA ILE A 81 -13.68 -14.78 1.58
C ILE A 81 -12.68 -15.87 1.98
N ASN A 82 -12.52 -16.90 1.16
CA ASN A 82 -11.56 -17.97 1.47
C ASN A 82 -10.12 -17.52 1.24
N ALA A 83 -9.83 -16.99 0.05
CA ALA A 83 -8.55 -16.42 -0.33
C ALA A 83 -8.79 -15.27 -1.32
N TRP A 84 -7.87 -14.32 -1.40
CA TRP A 84 -7.96 -13.14 -2.24
C TRP A 84 -6.62 -12.69 -2.81
N HIS A 85 -6.66 -11.89 -3.85
CA HIS A 85 -5.52 -11.11 -4.29
C HIS A 85 -5.34 -9.92 -3.34
N VAL A 86 -4.11 -9.60 -2.96
CA VAL A 86 -3.80 -8.49 -2.04
C VAL A 86 -2.91 -7.49 -2.76
N ALA A 87 -3.37 -6.27 -2.93
CA ALA A 87 -2.53 -5.20 -3.49
C ALA A 87 -2.41 -4.03 -2.51
N GLY A 88 -1.21 -3.51 -2.34
CA GLY A 88 -0.95 -2.42 -1.41
C GLY A 88 -0.02 -1.37 -1.98
N HIS A 89 -0.27 -0.12 -1.58
CA HIS A 89 0.55 1.02 -1.92
C HIS A 89 1.35 1.51 -0.71
N SER A 90 2.65 1.76 -0.89
CA SER A 90 3.52 2.27 0.15
C SER A 90 3.53 1.36 1.39
N LEU A 91 3.07 1.81 2.56
CA LEU A 91 2.87 0.98 3.74
C LEU A 91 1.98 -0.23 3.46
N GLY A 92 0.90 -0.06 2.67
CA GLY A 92 0.05 -1.17 2.23
C GLY A 92 0.82 -2.26 1.48
N GLY A 93 1.86 -1.86 0.73
CA GLY A 93 2.80 -2.78 0.08
C GLY A 93 3.75 -3.52 1.03
N MET A 94 3.82 -3.12 2.31
CA MET A 94 4.50 -3.88 3.37
C MET A 94 3.51 -4.79 4.11
N ILE A 95 2.26 -4.33 4.28
CA ILE A 95 1.20 -5.13 4.92
C ILE A 95 0.90 -6.38 4.09
N GLY A 96 0.83 -6.27 2.75
CA GLY A 96 0.54 -7.40 1.85
C GLY A 96 1.49 -8.59 2.03
N PRO A 97 2.82 -8.42 1.89
CA PRO A 97 3.79 -9.49 2.13
C PRO A 97 3.79 -10.03 3.56
N ALA A 98 3.64 -9.16 4.57
CA ALA A 98 3.53 -9.58 5.96
C ALA A 98 2.28 -10.46 6.19
N TYR A 99 1.17 -10.09 5.59
CA TYR A 99 -0.06 -10.88 5.60
C TYR A 99 0.11 -12.22 4.85
N ALA A 100 0.75 -12.21 3.68
CA ALA A 100 1.02 -13.43 2.92
C ALA A 100 1.93 -14.40 3.67
N ARG A 101 2.90 -13.88 4.42
CA ARG A 101 3.76 -14.67 5.31
C ARG A 101 2.98 -15.30 6.47
N ALA A 102 2.09 -14.52 7.11
CA ALA A 102 1.29 -14.97 8.25
C ALA A 102 0.16 -15.94 7.84
N TYR A 103 -0.44 -15.72 6.67
CA TYR A 103 -1.60 -16.46 6.16
C TYR A 103 -1.40 -16.89 4.70
N PRO A 104 -0.41 -17.73 4.38
CA PRO A 104 -0.05 -18.03 2.99
C PRO A 104 -1.19 -18.65 2.18
N GLU A 105 -2.06 -19.43 2.80
CA GLU A 105 -3.21 -20.07 2.12
C GLU A 105 -4.35 -19.09 1.81
N ARG A 106 -4.27 -17.84 2.29
CA ARG A 106 -5.29 -16.81 2.11
C ARG A 106 -4.96 -15.81 1.02
N VAL A 107 -3.77 -15.92 0.43
CA VAL A 107 -3.30 -15.01 -0.62
C VAL A 107 -3.16 -15.77 -1.95
N LEU A 108 -3.75 -15.21 -2.99
CA LEU A 108 -3.65 -15.73 -4.36
C LEU A 108 -2.47 -15.10 -5.12
N SER A 109 -2.28 -13.80 -4.93
CA SER A 109 -1.16 -13.04 -5.49
C SER A 109 -0.98 -11.71 -4.76
N LEU A 110 0.13 -11.02 -5.01
CA LEU A 110 0.47 -9.72 -4.43
C LEU A 110 0.61 -8.63 -5.51
N GLY A 111 0.09 -7.43 -5.22
CA GLY A 111 0.40 -6.20 -5.93
C GLY A 111 1.18 -5.27 -4.99
N LEU A 112 2.43 -4.95 -5.34
CA LEU A 112 3.34 -4.16 -4.51
C LEU A 112 3.61 -2.83 -5.20
N PHE A 113 2.89 -1.77 -4.81
CA PHE A 113 2.92 -0.48 -5.48
C PHE A 113 3.68 0.55 -4.66
N SER A 114 4.77 1.11 -5.20
CA SER A 114 5.62 2.11 -4.55
C SER A 114 5.96 1.74 -3.09
N THR A 115 6.47 0.53 -2.88
CA THR A 115 6.89 0.03 -1.55
C THR A 115 8.40 -0.16 -1.47
N ALA A 116 8.93 -0.48 -0.29
CA ALA A 116 10.36 -0.55 -0.08
C ALA A 116 10.77 -1.74 0.81
N ALA A 117 11.87 -2.40 0.41
CA ALA A 117 12.65 -3.31 1.24
C ALA A 117 14.13 -3.24 0.84
N GLY A 118 15.04 -3.69 1.69
CA GLY A 118 16.47 -3.64 1.42
C GLY A 118 17.06 -2.24 1.59
N ARG A 119 16.55 -1.47 2.56
CA ARG A 119 17.11 -0.17 2.91
C ARG A 119 18.50 -0.34 3.50
N THR A 120 19.45 0.47 3.02
CA THR A 120 20.75 0.65 3.68
C THR A 120 20.56 1.45 4.97
N GLU A 121 21.61 1.52 5.80
CA GLU A 121 21.61 2.40 6.97
C GLU A 121 21.37 3.87 6.58
N GLU A 122 21.92 4.30 5.44
CA GLU A 122 21.71 5.65 4.92
C GLU A 122 20.24 5.88 4.50
N ASP A 123 19.61 4.92 3.81
CA ASP A 123 18.21 5.01 3.44
C ASP A 123 17.32 5.09 4.69
N SER A 124 17.60 4.23 5.67
CA SER A 124 16.87 4.20 6.94
C SER A 124 17.04 5.52 7.71
N ALA A 125 18.27 6.06 7.77
CA ALA A 125 18.54 7.34 8.40
C ALA A 125 17.76 8.50 7.76
N LYS A 126 17.61 8.49 6.42
CA LYS A 126 16.80 9.49 5.68
C LYS A 126 15.32 9.38 6.04
N VAL A 127 14.76 8.17 6.15
CA VAL A 127 13.35 7.98 6.55
C VAL A 127 13.15 8.45 8.00
N TRP A 128 14.02 8.02 8.91
CA TRP A 128 13.96 8.44 10.32
C TRP A 128 14.19 9.95 10.52
N SER A 129 14.94 10.61 9.61
CA SER A 129 15.08 12.06 9.66
C SER A 129 13.76 12.80 9.40
N VAL A 130 12.90 12.22 8.54
CA VAL A 130 11.55 12.76 8.31
C VAL A 130 10.66 12.56 9.54
N VAL A 131 10.74 11.40 10.18
CA VAL A 131 10.03 11.14 11.45
C VAL A 131 10.41 12.16 12.49
N ARG A 132 11.70 12.35 12.75
CA ARG A 132 12.20 13.37 13.71
C ARG A 132 11.78 14.79 13.35
N ALA A 133 11.83 15.14 12.06
CA ALA A 133 11.39 16.48 11.63
C ALA A 133 9.90 16.72 11.92
N MET A 134 9.05 15.70 11.77
CA MET A 134 7.63 15.79 12.14
C MET A 134 7.42 15.86 13.65
N GLU A 135 8.20 15.11 14.44
CA GLU A 135 8.17 15.17 15.91
C GLU A 135 8.58 16.54 16.44
N GLU A 136 9.62 17.14 15.84
CA GLU A 136 10.18 18.43 16.28
C GLU A 136 9.36 19.65 15.80
N LYS A 137 8.85 19.59 14.56
CA LYS A 137 8.25 20.74 13.87
C LYS A 137 6.75 20.64 13.68
N GLY A 138 6.17 19.45 13.92
CA GLY A 138 4.80 19.10 13.56
C GLY A 138 4.65 18.65 12.12
N ILE A 139 3.64 17.83 11.87
CA ILE A 139 3.36 17.22 10.56
C ILE A 139 3.13 18.28 9.49
N GLU A 140 2.33 19.32 9.78
CA GLU A 140 1.96 20.37 8.84
C GLU A 140 3.19 21.10 8.26
N ASN A 141 4.22 21.32 9.08
CA ASN A 141 5.45 22.00 8.66
C ASN A 141 6.38 21.14 7.79
N VAL A 142 6.09 19.85 7.66
CA VAL A 142 6.85 18.90 6.82
C VAL A 142 6.07 18.53 5.54
N LEU A 143 4.80 18.92 5.43
CA LEU A 143 3.93 18.58 4.28
C LEU A 143 4.52 19.01 2.94
N GLY A 144 5.14 20.19 2.84
CA GLY A 144 5.80 20.63 1.60
C GLY A 144 6.85 19.63 1.11
N THR A 145 7.72 19.18 2.03
CA THR A 145 8.74 18.17 1.73
C THR A 145 8.13 16.83 1.31
N LEU A 146 7.01 16.42 1.92
CA LEU A 146 6.30 15.19 1.54
C LEU A 146 5.64 15.34 0.18
N THR A 147 5.03 16.47 -0.11
CA THR A 147 4.40 16.78 -1.42
C THR A 147 5.41 16.67 -2.56
N ASP A 148 6.58 17.27 -2.40
CA ASP A 148 7.67 17.25 -3.38
C ASP A 148 8.20 15.82 -3.65
N ARG A 149 8.11 14.93 -2.65
CA ARG A 149 8.48 13.51 -2.80
C ARG A 149 7.38 12.68 -3.45
N TRP A 150 6.11 13.05 -3.22
CA TRP A 150 4.96 12.27 -3.66
C TRP A 150 4.56 12.53 -5.09
N PHE A 151 4.57 13.79 -5.52
CA PHE A 151 4.03 14.21 -6.81
C PHE A 151 5.10 14.82 -7.72
N THR A 152 4.91 14.65 -9.02
CA THR A 152 5.70 15.38 -10.00
C THR A 152 5.27 16.85 -10.05
N ASP A 153 6.20 17.74 -10.42
CA ASP A 153 5.91 19.18 -10.52
C ASP A 153 4.83 19.45 -11.58
N VAL A 154 4.83 18.64 -12.64
CA VAL A 154 3.81 18.70 -13.69
C VAL A 154 2.44 18.35 -13.13
N PHE A 155 2.34 17.29 -12.32
CA PHE A 155 1.06 16.89 -11.72
C PHE A 155 0.55 17.94 -10.74
N ILE A 156 1.43 18.49 -9.88
CA ILE A 156 1.09 19.57 -8.94
C ILE A 156 0.50 20.78 -9.69
N ALA A 157 1.14 21.19 -10.77
CA ALA A 157 0.68 22.33 -11.56
C ALA A 157 -0.65 22.11 -12.29
N GLN A 158 -0.90 20.86 -12.75
CA GLN A 158 -2.11 20.52 -13.51
C GLN A 158 -3.29 20.08 -12.64
N ASN A 159 -3.03 19.59 -11.42
CA ASN A 159 -4.04 18.99 -10.54
C ASN A 159 -3.95 19.52 -9.10
N PRO A 160 -3.96 20.84 -8.87
CA PRO A 160 -3.79 21.42 -7.53
C PRO A 160 -4.86 20.93 -6.54
N ASP A 161 -6.11 20.72 -7.00
CA ASP A 161 -7.21 20.25 -6.15
C ASP A 161 -6.98 18.82 -5.66
N LEU A 162 -6.39 17.95 -6.49
CA LEU A 162 -6.06 16.58 -6.08
C LEU A 162 -4.91 16.55 -5.07
N VAL A 163 -3.92 17.41 -5.25
CA VAL A 163 -2.82 17.58 -4.30
C VAL A 163 -3.34 18.11 -2.97
N GLU A 164 -4.15 19.19 -3.00
CA GLU A 164 -4.77 19.75 -1.81
C GLU A 164 -5.61 18.72 -1.05
N ARG A 165 -6.47 17.98 -1.77
CA ARG A 165 -7.26 16.88 -1.18
C ARG A 165 -6.38 15.86 -0.47
N ARG A 166 -5.23 15.51 -1.05
CA ARG A 166 -4.28 14.58 -0.43
C ARG A 166 -3.65 15.15 0.84
N LEU A 167 -3.31 16.43 0.85
CA LEU A 167 -2.79 17.11 2.02
C LEU A 167 -3.83 17.19 3.12
N GLN A 168 -5.07 17.51 2.79
CA GLN A 168 -6.18 17.52 3.75
C GLN A 168 -6.44 16.15 4.37
N GLN A 169 -6.26 15.05 3.63
CA GLN A 169 -6.32 13.70 4.20
C GLN A 169 -5.24 13.49 5.27
N VAL A 170 -4.01 13.96 5.04
CA VAL A 170 -2.95 13.88 6.06
C VAL A 170 -3.31 14.69 7.29
N ILE A 171 -3.74 15.93 7.10
CA ILE A 171 -4.08 16.86 8.20
C ILE A 171 -5.27 16.34 9.01
N SER A 172 -6.25 15.69 8.35
CA SER A 172 -7.44 15.14 9.01
C SER A 172 -7.19 13.80 9.71
N THR A 173 -6.09 13.13 9.42
CA THR A 173 -5.69 11.93 10.15
C THR A 173 -5.18 12.36 11.54
N ASP A 174 -5.61 11.64 12.58
CA ASP A 174 -5.10 11.88 13.94
C ASP A 174 -3.56 11.90 13.94
N PRO A 175 -2.90 12.92 14.51
CA PRO A 175 -1.45 13.06 14.46
C PRO A 175 -0.70 11.90 15.09
N GLU A 176 -1.22 11.29 16.15
CA GLU A 176 -0.57 10.15 16.80
C GLU A 176 -0.68 8.90 15.92
N VAL A 177 -1.83 8.68 15.28
CA VAL A 177 -2.02 7.60 14.30
C VAL A 177 -1.09 7.81 13.09
N PHE A 178 -1.04 9.03 12.53
CA PHE A 178 -0.16 9.33 11.41
C PHE A 178 1.31 9.05 11.74
N MET A 179 1.76 9.51 12.90
CA MET A 179 3.13 9.27 13.38
C MET A 179 3.38 7.79 13.64
N ASN A 180 2.41 7.07 14.20
CA ASN A 180 2.55 5.65 14.48
C ASN A 180 2.73 4.84 13.17
N VAL A 181 1.88 5.05 12.17
CA VAL A 181 2.02 4.34 10.87
C VAL A 181 3.29 4.76 10.13
N PHE A 182 3.75 6.00 10.31
CA PHE A 182 5.02 6.43 9.72
C PHE A 182 6.22 5.75 10.40
N ARG A 183 6.18 5.56 11.72
CA ARG A 183 7.19 4.78 12.46
C ARG A 183 7.16 3.30 12.07
N ILE A 184 5.98 2.69 11.88
CA ILE A 184 5.87 1.33 11.35
C ILE A 184 6.58 1.24 9.98
N TYR A 185 6.28 2.16 9.06
CA TYR A 185 6.94 2.20 7.74
C TYR A 185 8.46 2.38 7.86
N ALA A 186 8.92 3.28 8.73
CA ALA A 186 10.34 3.57 8.92
C ALA A 186 11.10 2.38 9.54
N GLY A 187 10.47 1.67 10.46
CA GLY A 187 11.07 0.55 11.21
C GLY A 187 10.91 -0.81 10.56
N THR A 188 9.99 -0.96 9.59
CA THR A 188 9.77 -2.25 8.91
C THR A 188 10.84 -2.51 7.87
N GLU A 189 11.52 -3.67 7.99
CA GLU A 189 12.41 -4.21 6.96
C GLU A 189 11.98 -5.63 6.58
N MET A 190 11.62 -5.82 5.32
CA MET A 190 11.08 -7.08 4.82
C MET A 190 12.14 -8.05 4.30
N MET A 191 13.31 -7.56 3.88
CA MET A 191 14.35 -8.39 3.24
C MET A 191 14.73 -9.65 4.00
N PRO A 192 14.84 -9.65 5.35
CA PRO A 192 15.23 -10.86 6.08
C PRO A 192 14.30 -12.06 5.87
N TRP A 193 13.03 -11.81 5.54
CA TRP A 193 12.01 -12.85 5.44
C TRP A 193 11.21 -12.82 4.11
N LEU A 194 11.45 -11.85 3.22
CA LEU A 194 10.66 -11.69 1.99
C LEU A 194 10.76 -12.91 1.07
N HIS A 195 11.89 -13.62 1.10
CA HIS A 195 12.10 -14.88 0.37
C HIS A 195 11.19 -16.04 0.79
N GLU A 196 10.53 -15.93 1.96
CA GLU A 196 9.53 -16.90 2.43
C GLU A 196 8.18 -16.73 1.72
N VAL A 197 7.97 -15.59 1.04
CA VAL A 197 6.72 -15.26 0.34
C VAL A 197 6.79 -15.79 -1.09
N ALA A 198 6.15 -16.94 -1.34
CA ALA A 198 6.22 -17.64 -2.62
C ALA A 198 5.13 -17.25 -3.64
N HIS A 199 4.24 -16.34 -3.26
CA HIS A 199 3.11 -15.93 -4.08
C HIS A 199 3.55 -15.16 -5.33
N PRO A 200 2.85 -15.30 -6.47
CA PRO A 200 3.07 -14.43 -7.62
C PRO A 200 2.90 -12.96 -7.22
N ALA A 201 3.80 -12.10 -7.68
CA ALA A 201 3.80 -10.69 -7.31
C ALA A 201 4.03 -9.76 -8.49
N LEU A 202 3.21 -8.71 -8.60
CA LEU A 202 3.44 -7.56 -9.46
C LEU A 202 4.02 -6.42 -8.62
N ILE A 203 5.18 -5.92 -9.01
CA ILE A 203 5.86 -4.80 -8.36
C ILE A 203 5.82 -3.61 -9.32
N VAL A 204 5.29 -2.45 -8.86
CA VAL A 204 5.22 -1.24 -9.68
C VAL A 204 5.73 -0.04 -8.87
N THR A 205 6.66 0.72 -9.42
CA THR A 205 7.16 1.95 -8.78
C THR A 205 7.43 3.05 -9.80
N GLY A 206 7.45 4.30 -9.34
CA GLY A 206 7.85 5.43 -10.16
C GLY A 206 9.38 5.54 -10.29
N GLU A 207 9.86 5.96 -11.46
CA GLU A 207 11.30 6.13 -11.75
C GLU A 207 11.97 7.10 -10.77
N PHE A 208 11.26 8.16 -10.36
CA PHE A 208 11.74 9.21 -9.47
C PHE A 208 11.17 9.11 -8.05
N ASP A 209 10.62 7.95 -7.66
CA ASP A 209 10.22 7.72 -6.27
C ASP A 209 11.45 7.77 -5.35
N GLY A 210 11.52 8.79 -4.51
CA GLY A 210 12.69 9.01 -3.64
C GLY A 210 12.74 8.09 -2.43
N GLY A 211 11.59 7.56 -1.98
CA GLY A 211 11.49 6.72 -0.78
C GLY A 211 11.39 5.23 -1.08
N CYS A 212 10.64 4.90 -2.14
CA CYS A 212 10.42 3.54 -2.62
C CYS A 212 11.00 3.38 -4.04
N ASN A 213 12.26 3.78 -4.20
CA ASN A 213 12.92 3.94 -5.49
C ASN A 213 13.11 2.62 -6.25
N PRO A 214 13.40 2.68 -7.58
CA PRO A 214 13.59 1.48 -8.39
C PRO A 214 14.69 0.53 -7.88
N ARG A 215 15.72 1.04 -7.19
CA ARG A 215 16.77 0.18 -6.59
C ARG A 215 16.19 -0.74 -5.52
N LEU A 216 15.36 -0.21 -4.61
CA LEU A 216 14.71 -0.99 -3.57
C LEU A 216 13.69 -1.98 -4.15
N ASN A 217 12.96 -1.57 -5.18
CA ASN A 217 12.00 -2.44 -5.86
C ASN A 217 12.69 -3.57 -6.66
N LYS A 218 13.88 -3.35 -7.22
CA LYS A 218 14.71 -4.42 -7.80
C LYS A 218 15.20 -5.42 -6.75
N LEU A 219 15.46 -4.98 -5.52
CA LEU A 219 15.81 -5.89 -4.42
C LEU A 219 14.61 -6.74 -4.00
N ILE A 220 13.41 -6.14 -3.97
CA ILE A 220 12.17 -6.89 -3.72
C ILE A 220 11.96 -7.94 -4.81
N ASP A 221 12.10 -7.56 -6.08
CA ASP A 221 11.97 -8.47 -7.24
C ASP A 221 12.97 -9.63 -7.17
N ALA A 222 14.22 -9.34 -6.84
CA ALA A 222 15.24 -10.36 -6.69
C ALA A 222 15.02 -11.30 -5.49
N ALA A 223 14.30 -10.87 -4.45
CA ALA A 223 14.01 -11.66 -3.26
C ALA A 223 12.76 -12.54 -3.41
N LEU A 224 11.80 -12.12 -4.23
CA LEU A 224 10.58 -12.88 -4.49
C LEU A 224 10.81 -13.90 -5.60
N PRO A 225 10.43 -15.18 -5.40
CA PRO A 225 10.72 -16.24 -6.38
C PRO A 225 9.88 -16.17 -7.66
N ASN A 226 8.76 -15.43 -7.62
CA ASN A 226 7.83 -15.33 -8.75
C ASN A 226 7.26 -13.90 -8.82
N SER A 227 8.04 -12.98 -9.38
CA SER A 227 7.66 -11.58 -9.47
C SER A 227 7.93 -10.96 -10.85
N GLU A 228 7.20 -9.88 -11.13
CA GLU A 228 7.33 -9.02 -12.30
C GLU A 228 7.49 -7.58 -11.82
N LEU A 229 8.58 -6.90 -12.22
CA LEU A 229 8.82 -5.50 -11.87
C LEU A 229 8.56 -4.57 -13.06
N VAL A 230 7.75 -3.55 -12.83
CA VAL A 230 7.50 -2.45 -13.77
C VAL A 230 7.91 -1.12 -13.15
N VAL A 231 8.78 -0.37 -13.82
CA VAL A 231 9.16 1.00 -13.44
C VAL A 231 8.47 1.99 -14.37
N LEU A 232 7.61 2.83 -13.82
CA LEU A 232 6.87 3.85 -14.55
C LEU A 232 7.74 5.10 -14.73
N LYS A 233 7.97 5.48 -15.99
CA LYS A 233 8.81 6.63 -16.34
C LYS A 233 8.20 7.93 -15.86
N ASP A 234 9.06 8.87 -15.53
CA ASP A 234 8.72 10.26 -15.20
C ASP A 234 7.75 10.41 -14.01
N LEU A 235 7.57 9.38 -13.18
CA LEU A 235 6.69 9.40 -12.01
C LEU A 235 7.45 9.33 -10.69
N LYS A 236 6.88 9.95 -9.67
CA LYS A 236 7.32 9.86 -8.28
C LYS A 236 6.50 8.80 -7.51
N HIS A 237 6.20 9.04 -6.25
CA HIS A 237 5.57 8.07 -5.33
C HIS A 237 4.06 7.85 -5.57
N SER A 238 3.34 8.90 -5.98
CA SER A 238 1.86 8.88 -6.07
C SER A 238 1.35 8.27 -7.38
N ILE A 239 1.88 7.12 -7.78
CA ILE A 239 1.54 6.45 -9.05
C ILE A 239 0.04 6.14 -9.18
N LEU A 240 -0.68 5.94 -8.06
CA LEU A 240 -2.13 5.72 -8.07
C LEU A 240 -2.91 6.96 -8.52
N ALA A 241 -2.40 8.16 -8.21
CA ALA A 241 -3.03 9.41 -8.58
C ALA A 241 -2.59 9.88 -9.97
N GLU A 242 -1.27 9.79 -10.26
CA GLU A 242 -0.68 10.32 -11.49
C GLU A 242 -0.88 9.40 -12.70
N ALA A 243 -0.91 8.07 -12.47
CA ALA A 243 -1.01 7.06 -13.52
C ALA A 243 -2.02 5.94 -13.19
N GLY A 244 -3.08 6.27 -12.45
CA GLY A 244 -4.08 5.30 -11.98
C GLY A 244 -4.61 4.35 -13.06
N PRO A 245 -5.06 4.81 -14.22
CA PRO A 245 -5.49 3.93 -15.32
C PRO A 245 -4.40 2.97 -15.80
N GLN A 246 -3.14 3.44 -15.91
CA GLN A 246 -2.01 2.61 -16.33
C GLN A 246 -1.68 1.54 -15.26
N VAL A 247 -1.70 1.90 -13.98
CA VAL A 247 -1.51 0.95 -12.87
C VAL A 247 -2.65 -0.08 -12.85
N ALA A 248 -3.89 0.36 -13.08
CA ALA A 248 -5.04 -0.55 -13.18
C ALA A 248 -4.89 -1.56 -14.32
N GLU A 249 -4.45 -1.12 -15.51
CA GLU A 249 -4.22 -1.99 -16.66
C GLU A 249 -3.14 -3.04 -16.37
N LEU A 250 -2.00 -2.62 -15.79
CA LEU A 250 -0.93 -3.52 -15.38
C LEU A 250 -1.44 -4.56 -14.37
N HIS A 251 -2.17 -4.11 -13.36
CA HIS A 251 -2.70 -4.99 -12.33
C HIS A 251 -3.73 -5.97 -12.88
N MET A 252 -4.68 -5.51 -13.72
CA MET A 252 -5.66 -6.40 -14.37
C MET A 252 -4.99 -7.46 -15.26
N ARG A 253 -3.98 -7.06 -16.04
CA ARG A 253 -3.22 -8.01 -16.88
C ARG A 253 -2.58 -9.10 -16.04
N PHE A 254 -1.95 -8.70 -14.93
CA PHE A 254 -1.32 -9.62 -13.98
C PHE A 254 -2.35 -10.56 -13.34
N LEU A 255 -3.44 -10.05 -12.78
CA LEU A 255 -4.50 -10.83 -12.14
C LEU A 255 -5.13 -11.85 -13.10
N ASN A 256 -5.46 -11.43 -14.33
CA ASN A 256 -6.01 -12.32 -15.38
C ASN A 256 -5.02 -13.43 -15.77
N GLY A 257 -3.72 -13.21 -15.62
CA GLY A 257 -2.69 -14.22 -15.83
C GLY A 257 -2.73 -15.33 -14.76
N ILE A 258 -2.93 -14.93 -13.50
CA ILE A 258 -3.03 -15.85 -12.36
C ILE A 258 -4.29 -16.72 -12.46
N ASP A 259 -5.46 -16.12 -12.69
CA ASP A 259 -6.74 -16.83 -12.73
C ASP A 259 -6.80 -17.87 -13.87
N LYS A 260 -6.22 -17.56 -15.04
CA LYS A 260 -6.15 -18.52 -16.16
C LYS A 260 -5.23 -19.70 -15.86
N GLY A 261 -4.14 -19.48 -15.12
CA GLY A 261 -3.24 -20.55 -14.69
C GLY A 261 -3.91 -21.52 -13.71
N ALA A 262 -4.75 -20.99 -12.79
CA ALA A 262 -5.48 -21.80 -11.82
C ALA A 262 -6.59 -22.68 -12.44
N THR A 263 -7.16 -22.28 -13.59
CA THR A 263 -8.20 -23.06 -14.29
C THR A 263 -7.66 -24.14 -15.23
N SER A 264 -6.33 -24.17 -15.46
CA SER A 264 -5.66 -25.08 -16.40
C SER A 264 -4.89 -26.20 -15.69
N SER A 265 -4.90 -26.24 -14.37
CA SER A 265 -4.25 -27.25 -13.49
C SER A 265 -5.30 -28.07 -12.75
#